data_71960c3eff0e278947d741c170be175c
#
_entry.id   71960c3eff0e278947d741c170be175c
#
_cell.length_a   1.000
_cell.length_b   1.000
_cell.length_c   1.000
_cell.angle_alpha   90.00
_cell.angle_beta   90.00
_cell.angle_gamma   90.00
#
_symmetry.space_group_name_H-M   'P 1'
#
loop_
_entity.id
_entity.type
_entity.pdbx_description
1 polymer ?
#
loop_
_entity_poly.entity_id
_entity_poly.type
_entity_poly.pdbx_seq_one_letter_code
_entity_poly.pdbx_strand_id
1 'polypeptide(L)'
;GKSGEPVFAPIPQNRWGVFVTGVGEFTDVDSTFNASGYDLATGGFTMGIDYRIGSHFAIGLTGGYAYTHADLVNNSSIAVNGGKLGLYATAFGSGFYLDTAVIGGLNGYDTRRTALEGTASGDTVGGDLNVLVAAGYDWKKGGLSIGPTASFQYTLVGFGDYTESGSLAPLAFPDQRAE
;
A
#
# COMPACT_ATOMS: atom_id res chain seq x y z
N GLY A 1 -37.40 30.73 26.84
CA GLY A 1 -36.30 29.86 26.49
C GLY A 1 -35.76 30.21 25.13
N LYS A 2 -34.50 30.67 25.05
CA LYS A 2 -33.83 30.89 23.77
C LYS A 2 -33.44 29.51 23.21
N SER A 3 -34.03 29.16 22.08
CA SER A 3 -33.60 28.03 21.27
C SER A 3 -32.15 28.26 20.83
N GLY A 4 -31.22 27.40 21.30
CA GLY A 4 -29.83 27.42 20.87
C GLY A 4 -29.75 27.07 19.39
N GLU A 5 -29.35 28.02 18.58
CA GLU A 5 -28.93 27.75 17.20
C GLU A 5 -27.76 26.77 17.23
N PRO A 6 -27.71 25.81 16.32
CA PRO A 6 -26.56 24.91 16.21
C PRO A 6 -25.31 25.73 15.87
N VAL A 7 -24.35 25.76 16.80
CA VAL A 7 -23.07 26.40 16.55
C VAL A 7 -22.32 25.48 15.56
N PHE A 8 -22.35 25.84 14.29
CA PHE A 8 -21.48 25.25 13.30
C PHE A 8 -20.05 25.64 13.63
N ALA A 9 -19.20 24.63 13.86
CA ALA A 9 -17.77 24.88 13.98
C ALA A 9 -17.31 25.64 12.72
N PRO A 10 -16.53 26.73 12.87
CA PRO A 10 -16.05 27.46 11.70
C PRO A 10 -15.26 26.50 10.79
N ILE A 11 -15.60 26.51 9.49
CA ILE A 11 -14.86 25.76 8.47
C ILE A 11 -13.39 26.20 8.58
N PRO A 12 -12.42 25.29 8.75
CA PRO A 12 -11.03 25.67 8.83
C PRO A 12 -10.66 26.53 7.62
N GLN A 13 -10.10 27.70 7.83
CA GLN A 13 -9.69 28.59 6.75
C GLN A 13 -8.57 27.99 5.90
N ASN A 14 -7.85 27.02 6.44
CA ASN A 14 -6.82 26.26 5.73
C ASN A 14 -7.46 25.18 4.87
N ARG A 15 -7.30 25.30 3.56
CA ARG A 15 -7.79 24.32 2.57
C ARG A 15 -6.77 23.20 2.28
N TRP A 16 -5.59 23.31 2.85
CA TRP A 16 -4.52 22.34 2.68
C TRP A 16 -4.51 21.35 3.85
N GLY A 17 -4.45 20.08 3.53
CA GLY A 17 -4.17 19.00 4.45
C GLY A 17 -2.80 18.39 4.15
N VAL A 18 -2.10 17.95 5.20
CA VAL A 18 -0.84 17.20 5.10
C VAL A 18 -0.89 16.05 6.10
N PHE A 19 -0.47 14.88 5.68
CA PHE A 19 -0.33 13.73 6.57
C PHE A 19 0.99 13.01 6.36
N VAL A 20 1.46 12.35 7.43
CA VAL A 20 2.58 11.42 7.42
C VAL A 20 2.20 10.23 8.28
N THR A 21 2.37 9.02 7.77
CA THR A 21 2.09 7.77 8.47
C THR A 21 3.29 6.85 8.36
N GLY A 22 3.74 6.30 9.48
CA GLY A 22 4.72 5.22 9.52
C GLY A 22 4.02 3.86 9.55
N VAL A 23 4.65 2.84 8.96
CA VAL A 23 4.23 1.45 9.03
C VAL A 23 5.40 0.59 9.45
N GLY A 24 5.13 -0.39 10.31
CA GLY A 24 6.07 -1.43 10.71
C GLY A 24 5.30 -2.73 10.88
N GLU A 25 5.83 -3.81 10.31
CA GLU A 25 5.27 -5.16 10.42
C GLU A 25 6.40 -6.13 10.67
N PHE A 26 6.16 -7.06 11.61
CA PHE A 26 7.06 -8.15 11.93
C PHE A 26 6.25 -9.44 11.94
N THR A 27 6.65 -10.40 11.16
CA THR A 27 5.97 -11.68 11.03
C THR A 27 6.99 -12.79 11.18
N ASP A 28 6.71 -13.72 12.08
CA ASP A 28 7.48 -14.93 12.30
C ASP A 28 6.56 -16.12 12.06
N VAL A 29 6.94 -16.98 11.14
CA VAL A 29 6.16 -18.18 10.76
C VAL A 29 7.02 -19.41 10.95
N ASP A 30 6.64 -20.26 11.91
CA ASP A 30 7.30 -21.52 12.17
C ASP A 30 7.18 -22.50 10.99
N SER A 31 8.26 -23.28 10.76
CA SER A 31 8.23 -24.36 9.78
C SER A 31 7.25 -25.44 10.20
N THR A 32 6.45 -25.92 9.25
CA THR A 32 5.56 -27.08 9.41
C THR A 32 6.05 -28.24 8.54
N PHE A 33 5.43 -29.43 8.67
CA PHE A 33 5.77 -30.59 7.84
C PHE A 33 5.61 -30.32 6.33
N ASN A 34 4.71 -29.43 5.94
CA ASN A 34 4.36 -29.14 4.54
C ASN A 34 4.78 -27.76 4.05
N ALA A 35 5.33 -26.89 4.91
CA ALA A 35 5.73 -25.54 4.55
C ALA A 35 6.94 -25.08 5.35
N SER A 36 7.88 -24.45 4.69
CA SER A 36 9.04 -23.82 5.31
C SER A 36 8.61 -22.53 6.04
N GLY A 37 9.17 -22.30 7.22
CA GLY A 37 9.00 -21.05 7.94
C GLY A 37 9.77 -19.90 7.32
N TYR A 38 9.46 -18.68 7.76
CA TYR A 38 10.15 -17.47 7.37
C TYR A 38 9.94 -16.37 8.42
N ASP A 39 10.93 -15.49 8.51
CA ASP A 39 10.87 -14.24 9.27
C ASP A 39 10.76 -13.08 8.29
N LEU A 40 9.83 -12.15 8.55
CA LEU A 40 9.62 -10.98 7.70
C LEU A 40 9.59 -9.72 8.55
N ALA A 41 10.33 -8.73 8.13
CA ALA A 41 10.31 -7.40 8.71
C ALA A 41 10.07 -6.35 7.61
N THR A 42 9.03 -5.54 7.77
CA THR A 42 8.72 -4.42 6.89
C THR A 42 8.75 -3.12 7.67
N GLY A 43 9.39 -2.10 7.10
CA GLY A 43 9.35 -0.74 7.61
C GLY A 43 9.14 0.25 6.48
N GLY A 44 8.36 1.30 6.74
CA GLY A 44 8.07 2.27 5.70
C GLY A 44 7.34 3.50 6.20
N PHE A 45 7.09 4.42 5.28
CA PHE A 45 6.28 5.59 5.53
C PHE A 45 5.47 5.98 4.29
N THR A 46 4.38 6.67 4.53
CA THR A 46 3.55 7.32 3.51
C THR A 46 3.29 8.75 3.92
N MET A 47 3.38 9.66 2.98
CA MET A 47 3.03 11.07 3.17
C MET A 47 2.12 11.55 2.05
N GLY A 48 1.36 12.58 2.33
CA GLY A 48 0.51 13.17 1.31
C GLY A 48 0.15 14.60 1.63
N ILE A 49 -0.30 15.26 0.59
CA ILE A 49 -0.83 16.62 0.64
C ILE A 49 -2.13 16.66 -0.15
N ASP A 50 -3.14 17.28 0.41
CA ASP A 50 -4.41 17.47 -0.26
C ASP A 50 -4.88 18.92 -0.22
N TYR A 51 -5.75 19.23 -1.15
CA TYR A 51 -6.40 20.52 -1.25
C TYR A 51 -7.92 20.35 -1.33
N ARG A 52 -8.62 21.04 -0.44
CA ARG A 52 -10.07 21.05 -0.39
C ARG A 52 -10.65 22.06 -1.36
N ILE A 53 -11.44 21.55 -2.31
CA ILE A 53 -12.15 22.35 -3.31
C ILE A 53 -13.60 22.51 -2.84
N GLY A 54 -13.93 23.70 -2.33
CA GLY A 54 -15.24 23.95 -1.75
C GLY A 54 -15.47 23.15 -0.46
N SER A 55 -16.73 22.80 -0.20
CA SER A 55 -17.17 22.09 1.01
C SER A 55 -17.33 20.60 0.85
N HIS A 56 -17.25 20.07 -0.38
CA HIS A 56 -17.66 18.70 -0.69
C HIS A 56 -16.62 17.88 -1.47
N PHE A 57 -15.48 18.46 -1.80
CA PHE A 57 -14.47 17.78 -2.61
C PHE A 57 -13.06 18.07 -2.13
N ALA A 58 -12.22 17.06 -2.13
CA ALA A 58 -10.78 17.18 -1.90
C ALA A 58 -10.02 16.34 -2.93
N ILE A 59 -8.85 16.81 -3.33
CA ILE A 59 -7.91 16.08 -4.20
C ILE A 59 -6.53 16.17 -3.59
N GLY A 60 -5.77 15.10 -3.69
CA GLY A 60 -4.44 15.04 -3.09
C GLY A 60 -3.46 14.18 -3.87
N LEU A 61 -2.20 14.39 -3.51
CA LEU A 61 -1.05 13.60 -3.91
C LEU A 61 -0.58 12.81 -2.70
N THR A 62 -0.17 11.57 -2.93
CA THR A 62 0.46 10.73 -1.92
C THR A 62 1.72 10.09 -2.47
N GLY A 63 2.68 9.86 -1.61
CA GLY A 63 3.89 9.13 -1.93
C GLY A 63 4.41 8.41 -0.70
N GLY A 64 5.12 7.32 -0.92
CA GLY A 64 5.64 6.52 0.18
C GLY A 64 6.82 5.67 -0.27
N TYR A 65 7.50 5.14 0.73
CA TYR A 65 8.59 4.18 0.57
C TYR A 65 8.43 3.08 1.61
N ALA A 66 8.71 1.86 1.20
CA ALA A 66 8.76 0.71 2.10
C ALA A 66 9.98 -0.16 1.77
N TYR A 67 10.53 -0.75 2.82
CA TYR A 67 11.57 -1.77 2.76
C TYR A 67 11.08 -3.00 3.51
N THR A 68 11.16 -4.15 2.86
CA THR A 68 10.84 -5.45 3.43
C THR A 68 12.06 -6.34 3.33
N HIS A 69 12.38 -7.03 4.40
CA HIS A 69 13.38 -8.09 4.44
C HIS A 69 12.74 -9.37 4.94
N ALA A 70 12.94 -10.45 4.21
CA ALA A 70 12.47 -11.77 4.59
C ALA A 70 13.64 -12.74 4.62
N ASP A 71 13.83 -13.40 5.76
CA ASP A 71 14.74 -14.52 5.95
C ASP A 71 13.98 -15.83 5.82
N LEU A 72 14.43 -16.67 4.92
CA LEU A 72 13.82 -17.98 4.68
C LEU A 72 14.74 -19.09 5.22
N VAL A 73 14.14 -20.25 5.43
CA VAL A 73 14.91 -21.45 5.79
C VAL A 73 16.02 -21.73 4.78
N ASN A 74 17.11 -22.34 5.22
CA ASN A 74 18.28 -22.66 4.40
C ASN A 74 19.15 -21.45 3.97
N ASN A 75 19.25 -20.42 4.81
CA ASN A 75 20.06 -19.24 4.51
C ASN A 75 19.70 -18.54 3.18
N SER A 76 18.43 -18.56 2.83
CA SER A 76 17.91 -17.80 1.71
C SER A 76 17.28 -16.50 2.23
N SER A 77 17.38 -15.42 1.49
CA SER A 77 16.76 -14.14 1.86
C SER A 77 16.22 -13.40 0.65
N ILE A 78 15.20 -12.61 0.91
CA ILE A 78 14.58 -11.71 -0.08
C ILE A 78 14.54 -10.32 0.53
N ALA A 79 15.09 -9.34 -0.15
CA ALA A 79 14.92 -7.94 0.18
C ALA A 79 14.11 -7.24 -0.91
N VAL A 80 13.12 -6.47 -0.49
CA VAL A 80 12.27 -5.69 -1.39
C VAL A 80 12.30 -4.25 -0.94
N ASN A 81 12.63 -3.35 -1.83
CA ASN A 81 12.55 -1.91 -1.59
C ASN A 81 11.68 -1.27 -2.66
N GLY A 82 10.79 -0.36 -2.27
CA GLY A 82 9.86 0.21 -3.23
C GLY A 82 9.41 1.61 -2.88
N GLY A 83 9.26 2.42 -3.93
CA GLY A 83 8.66 3.75 -3.87
C GLY A 83 7.32 3.78 -4.59
N LYS A 84 6.36 4.50 -4.03
CA LYS A 84 5.01 4.65 -4.59
C LYS A 84 4.63 6.12 -4.68
N LEU A 85 3.90 6.44 -5.75
CA LEU A 85 3.30 7.75 -5.98
C LEU A 85 1.85 7.58 -6.43
N GLY A 86 0.96 8.45 -5.96
CA GLY A 86 -0.44 8.35 -6.31
C GLY A 86 -1.20 9.65 -6.22
N LEU A 87 -2.37 9.60 -6.84
CA LEU A 87 -3.41 10.63 -6.76
C LEU A 87 -4.59 10.04 -6.02
N TYR A 88 -5.25 10.84 -5.21
CA TYR A 88 -6.50 10.47 -4.58
C TYR A 88 -7.49 11.64 -4.61
N ALA A 89 -8.77 11.31 -4.55
CA ALA A 89 -9.84 12.29 -4.47
C ALA A 89 -10.97 11.75 -3.59
N THR A 90 -11.56 12.65 -2.83
CA THR A 90 -12.71 12.38 -1.98
C THR A 90 -13.82 13.38 -2.30
N ALA A 91 -15.03 12.87 -2.53
CA ALA A 91 -16.25 13.65 -2.60
C ALA A 91 -17.18 13.25 -1.46
N PHE A 92 -17.77 14.23 -0.78
CA PHE A 92 -18.65 13.96 0.36
C PHE A 92 -19.74 15.01 0.51
N GLY A 93 -20.91 14.61 0.96
CA GLY A 93 -22.03 15.52 1.21
C GLY A 93 -23.32 14.77 1.51
N SER A 94 -24.16 15.36 2.38
CA SER A 94 -25.48 14.82 2.76
C SER A 94 -25.44 13.36 3.23
N GLY A 95 -24.37 12.95 3.91
CA GLY A 95 -24.16 11.57 4.36
C GLY A 95 -23.51 10.66 3.34
N PHE A 96 -23.42 11.02 2.08
CA PHE A 96 -22.72 10.27 1.03
C PHE A 96 -21.22 10.60 1.01
N TYR A 97 -20.40 9.60 0.72
CA TYR A 97 -18.98 9.77 0.41
C TYR A 97 -18.54 8.87 -0.74
N LEU A 98 -17.54 9.33 -1.49
CA LEU A 98 -16.87 8.61 -2.57
C LEU A 98 -15.38 8.91 -2.48
N ASP A 99 -14.58 7.86 -2.29
CA ASP A 99 -13.13 7.91 -2.26
C ASP A 99 -12.57 7.19 -3.47
N THR A 100 -11.58 7.78 -4.12
CA THR A 100 -10.89 7.19 -5.25
C THR A 100 -9.39 7.39 -5.11
N ALA A 101 -8.60 6.39 -5.48
CA ALA A 101 -7.15 6.50 -5.53
C ALA A 101 -6.57 5.71 -6.71
N VAL A 102 -5.51 6.27 -7.31
CA VAL A 102 -4.67 5.58 -8.29
C VAL A 102 -3.23 5.74 -7.85
N ILE A 103 -2.55 4.62 -7.58
CA ILE A 103 -1.20 4.59 -7.00
C ILE A 103 -0.35 3.66 -7.86
N GLY A 104 0.75 4.20 -8.40
CA GLY A 104 1.78 3.43 -9.10
C GLY A 104 3.02 3.27 -8.24
N GLY A 105 3.66 2.11 -8.30
CA GLY A 105 4.87 1.77 -7.56
C GLY A 105 5.95 1.18 -8.45
N LEU A 106 7.18 1.34 -8.00
CA LEU A 106 8.36 0.64 -8.53
C LEU A 106 9.08 -0.02 -7.36
N ASN A 107 9.37 -1.31 -7.51
CA ASN A 107 9.96 -2.14 -6.47
C ASN A 107 11.22 -2.81 -7.03
N GLY A 108 12.32 -2.72 -6.28
CA GLY A 108 13.53 -3.50 -6.50
C GLY A 108 13.49 -4.76 -5.62
N TYR A 109 13.83 -5.89 -6.19
CA TYR A 109 13.87 -7.19 -5.54
C TYR A 109 15.28 -7.74 -5.59
N ASP A 110 15.87 -8.02 -4.43
CA ASP A 110 17.14 -8.68 -4.27
C ASP A 110 16.90 -10.05 -3.64
N THR A 111 17.29 -11.11 -4.34
CA THR A 111 17.12 -12.49 -3.86
C THR A 111 18.47 -13.16 -3.67
N ARG A 112 18.60 -13.94 -2.59
CA ARG A 112 19.77 -14.78 -2.31
C ARG A 112 19.31 -16.14 -1.84
N ARG A 113 19.87 -17.19 -2.42
CA ARG A 113 19.63 -18.56 -1.97
C ARG A 113 20.92 -19.37 -1.94
N THR A 114 21.01 -20.28 -0.98
CA THR A 114 22.06 -21.30 -0.97
C THR A 114 21.82 -22.28 -2.11
N ALA A 115 22.80 -22.46 -2.96
CA ALA A 115 22.75 -23.37 -4.11
C ALA A 115 23.95 -24.34 -4.09
N LEU A 116 23.97 -25.27 -5.04
CA LEU A 116 25.13 -26.20 -5.23
C LEU A 116 26.39 -25.39 -5.54
N GLU A 117 27.40 -25.50 -4.66
CA GLU A 117 28.70 -24.83 -4.76
C GLU A 117 28.63 -23.33 -4.86
N GLY A 118 27.83 -22.68 -3.96
CA GLY A 118 27.81 -21.23 -3.84
C GLY A 118 26.46 -20.62 -3.46
N THR A 119 26.38 -19.30 -3.56
CA THR A 119 25.16 -18.55 -3.35
C THR A 119 24.66 -18.06 -4.70
N ALA A 120 23.46 -18.45 -5.09
CA ALA A 120 22.77 -17.86 -6.23
C ALA A 120 22.15 -16.54 -5.79
N SER A 121 22.38 -15.47 -6.55
CA SER A 121 21.78 -14.16 -6.35
C SER A 121 21.13 -13.66 -7.63
N GLY A 122 20.03 -12.94 -7.48
CA GLY A 122 19.34 -12.32 -8.59
C GLY A 122 18.66 -11.03 -8.14
N ASP A 123 18.67 -10.04 -9.02
CA ASP A 123 18.02 -8.77 -8.83
C ASP A 123 17.07 -8.50 -9.99
N THR A 124 15.92 -7.94 -9.67
CA THR A 124 14.93 -7.53 -10.67
C THR A 124 14.16 -6.31 -10.20
N VAL A 125 13.52 -5.65 -11.15
CA VAL A 125 12.63 -4.52 -10.88
C VAL A 125 11.23 -4.90 -11.31
N GLY A 126 10.26 -4.63 -10.45
CA GLY A 126 8.85 -4.77 -10.74
C GLY A 126 8.11 -3.45 -10.62
N GLY A 127 6.97 -3.39 -11.25
CA GLY A 127 6.05 -2.27 -11.14
C GLY A 127 4.68 -2.73 -10.65
N ASP A 128 3.98 -1.86 -9.94
CA ASP A 128 2.60 -2.09 -9.55
C ASP A 128 1.72 -0.89 -9.84
N LEU A 129 0.46 -1.16 -10.14
CA LEU A 129 -0.59 -0.16 -10.27
C LEU A 129 -1.79 -0.61 -9.44
N ASN A 130 -2.23 0.27 -8.55
CA ASN A 130 -3.39 0.05 -7.70
C ASN A 130 -4.44 1.11 -7.99
N VAL A 131 -5.67 0.67 -8.21
CA VAL A 131 -6.85 1.53 -8.34
C VAL A 131 -7.83 1.15 -7.25
N LEU A 132 -8.24 2.12 -6.46
CA LEU A 132 -9.24 1.97 -5.40
C LEU A 132 -10.41 2.90 -5.65
N VAL A 133 -11.61 2.37 -5.50
CA VAL A 133 -12.86 3.14 -5.44
C VAL A 133 -13.66 2.64 -4.25
N ALA A 134 -14.05 3.55 -3.36
CA ALA A 134 -14.90 3.24 -2.22
C ALA A 134 -16.03 4.25 -2.12
N ALA A 135 -17.23 3.79 -1.82
CA ALA A 135 -18.39 4.65 -1.64
C ALA A 135 -19.23 4.18 -0.45
N GLY A 136 -19.90 5.10 0.17
CA GLY A 136 -20.81 4.77 1.26
C GLY A 136 -21.79 5.89 1.55
N TYR A 137 -22.75 5.56 2.43
CA TYR A 137 -23.75 6.51 2.88
C TYR A 137 -23.99 6.33 4.38
N ASP A 138 -23.90 7.43 5.14
CA ASP A 138 -24.10 7.46 6.57
C ASP A 138 -25.45 8.08 6.95
N TRP A 139 -26.34 7.29 7.52
CA TRP A 139 -27.51 7.78 8.22
C TRP A 139 -27.15 8.13 9.65
N LYS A 140 -27.46 9.37 10.05
CA LYS A 140 -27.26 9.84 11.41
C LYS A 140 -28.61 10.10 12.08
N LYS A 141 -28.88 9.44 13.20
CA LYS A 141 -30.07 9.68 14.02
C LYS A 141 -29.68 9.69 15.49
N GLY A 142 -29.72 10.89 16.10
CA GLY A 142 -29.24 11.07 17.48
C GLY A 142 -27.73 10.77 17.56
N GLY A 143 -27.33 9.90 18.50
CA GLY A 143 -25.93 9.46 18.66
C GLY A 143 -25.53 8.27 17.81
N LEU A 144 -26.41 7.75 16.95
CA LEU A 144 -26.15 6.58 16.09
C LEU A 144 -25.83 7.03 14.67
N SER A 145 -24.75 6.49 14.10
CA SER A 145 -24.43 6.55 12.66
C SER A 145 -24.37 5.13 12.12
N ILE A 146 -25.11 4.86 11.05
CA ILE A 146 -25.16 3.57 10.37
C ILE A 146 -25.31 3.79 8.86
N GLY A 147 -24.61 2.96 8.06
CA GLY A 147 -24.75 3.05 6.62
C GLY A 147 -24.00 1.95 5.87
N PRO A 148 -24.44 1.66 4.64
CA PRO A 148 -23.74 0.74 3.76
C PRO A 148 -22.45 1.34 3.23
N THR A 149 -21.43 0.50 3.06
CA THR A 149 -20.20 0.82 2.33
C THR A 149 -19.91 -0.25 1.28
N ALA A 150 -19.31 0.15 0.18
CA ALA A 150 -18.82 -0.75 -0.85
C ALA A 150 -17.47 -0.25 -1.33
N SER A 151 -16.54 -1.17 -1.61
CA SER A 151 -15.25 -0.83 -2.19
C SER A 151 -14.88 -1.82 -3.29
N PHE A 152 -14.17 -1.30 -4.27
CA PHE A 152 -13.55 -2.07 -5.34
C PHE A 152 -12.07 -1.71 -5.40
N GLN A 153 -11.21 -2.72 -5.45
CA GLN A 153 -9.79 -2.55 -5.65
C GLN A 153 -9.33 -3.41 -6.81
N TYR A 154 -8.55 -2.80 -7.69
CA TYR A 154 -7.85 -3.49 -8.76
C TYR A 154 -6.35 -3.29 -8.58
N THR A 155 -5.60 -4.39 -8.64
CA THR A 155 -4.15 -4.38 -8.51
C THR A 155 -3.55 -5.10 -9.70
N LEU A 156 -2.63 -4.44 -10.37
CA LEU A 156 -1.82 -4.98 -11.45
C LEU A 156 -0.37 -4.99 -10.98
N VAL A 157 0.31 -6.14 -11.11
CA VAL A 157 1.72 -6.29 -10.76
C VAL A 157 2.45 -6.92 -11.93
N GLY A 158 3.61 -6.36 -12.27
CA GLY A 158 4.50 -6.89 -13.30
C GLY A 158 5.93 -6.96 -12.78
N PHE A 159 6.63 -8.02 -13.12
CA PHE A 159 8.04 -8.24 -12.80
C PHE A 159 8.81 -8.37 -14.10
N GLY A 160 9.98 -7.73 -14.19
CA GLY A 160 10.93 -7.93 -15.27
C GLY A 160 11.56 -9.33 -15.22
N ASP A 161 12.07 -9.77 -16.34
CA ASP A 161 12.90 -10.98 -16.43
C ASP A 161 14.19 -10.81 -15.62
N TYR A 162 14.68 -11.90 -15.04
CA TYR A 162 15.99 -11.94 -14.41
C TYR A 162 16.61 -13.33 -14.46
N THR A 163 17.94 -13.37 -14.39
CA THR A 163 18.72 -14.61 -14.32
C THR A 163 19.62 -14.55 -13.11
N GLU A 164 19.58 -15.59 -12.29
CA GLU A 164 20.49 -15.72 -11.15
C GLU A 164 21.95 -15.86 -11.60
N SER A 165 22.86 -15.42 -10.75
CA SER A 165 24.30 -15.54 -10.92
C SER A 165 24.96 -16.11 -9.65
N GLY A 166 26.22 -16.55 -9.73
CA GLY A 166 27.02 -16.94 -8.58
C GLY A 166 26.85 -18.40 -8.12
N SER A 167 26.19 -19.26 -8.92
CA SER A 167 26.11 -20.70 -8.67
C SER A 167 26.32 -21.52 -9.94
N LEU A 168 26.55 -22.83 -9.81
CA LEU A 168 26.63 -23.74 -10.95
C LEU A 168 25.26 -24.06 -11.58
N ALA A 169 24.18 -23.74 -10.93
CA ALA A 169 22.81 -23.95 -11.41
C ALA A 169 21.96 -22.68 -11.28
N PRO A 170 22.27 -21.63 -12.08
CA PRO A 170 21.47 -20.42 -12.08
C PRO A 170 20.08 -20.68 -12.68
N LEU A 171 19.05 -20.07 -12.12
CA LEU A 171 17.69 -20.09 -12.65
C LEU A 171 17.44 -18.83 -13.47
N ALA A 172 16.69 -18.96 -14.55
CA ALA A 172 16.20 -17.84 -15.34
C ALA A 172 14.68 -17.74 -15.20
N PHE A 173 14.20 -16.54 -14.95
CA PHE A 173 12.77 -16.26 -14.74
C PHE A 173 12.33 -15.30 -15.85
N PRO A 174 11.33 -15.70 -16.67
CA PRO A 174 10.74 -14.80 -17.66
C PRO A 174 9.85 -13.74 -17.02
N ASP A 175 9.51 -12.72 -17.78
CA ASP A 175 8.55 -11.70 -17.38
C ASP A 175 7.26 -12.32 -16.85
N GLN A 176 6.76 -11.80 -15.75
CA GLN A 176 5.53 -12.26 -15.11
C GLN A 176 4.59 -11.08 -14.87
N ARG A 177 3.30 -11.34 -15.04
CA ARG A 177 2.22 -10.39 -14.79
C ARG A 177 1.09 -11.08 -14.04
N ALA A 178 0.56 -10.40 -13.02
CA ALA A 178 -0.61 -10.82 -12.25
C ALA A 178 -1.62 -9.67 -12.13
N GLU A 179 -2.91 -10.02 -12.17
CA GLU A 179 -4.04 -9.10 -12.03
C GLU A 179 -4.94 -9.52 -10.87
#